data_f8195c4806d6f3352d5a8106eafa675b
#
_entry.id   f8195c4806d6f3352d5a8106eafa675b
#
_cell.length_a   1.000
_cell.length_b   1.000
_cell.length_c   1.000
_cell.angle_alpha   90.00
_cell.angle_beta   90.00
_cell.angle_gamma   90.00
#
_symmetry.space_group_name_H-M   'P 1'
#
loop_
_entity.id
_entity.type
_entity.pdbx_description
1 polymer ?
#
loop_
_entity_poly.entity_id
_entity_poly.type
_entity_poly.pdbx_seq_one_letter_code
_entity_poly.pdbx_strand_id
1 'polypeptide(L)'
;MKKLYTMVLAAALMGTFTSCDDFLDYKPTAVVDEDKAFSEPDKMVNSAYAMLGDCWYSYPFNLWPYGDLSSDDCLKGGGGTGDTGYHDVEIWSTLTSTKGELDELWYRLYCAVSRCNRALVSLQQNGESTLGAEVTKQREAEVRFLRAHFYFKLLIMYRQIPWIDEKVYEDKTTE
;
A
#
# COMPACT_ATOMS: atom_id res chain seq x y z
N MET A 1 -4.53 -50.70 42.05
CA MET A 1 -5.22 -50.43 40.78
C MET A 1 -5.51 -48.92 40.57
N LYS A 2 -6.05 -48.19 41.53
CA LYS A 2 -6.34 -46.73 41.36
C LYS A 2 -5.10 -45.87 41.01
N LYS A 3 -3.96 -46.12 41.62
CA LYS A 3 -2.69 -45.40 41.31
C LYS A 3 -2.16 -45.67 39.90
N LEU A 4 -2.40 -46.84 39.32
CA LEU A 4 -2.01 -47.15 37.94
C LEU A 4 -2.87 -46.38 36.93
N TYR A 5 -4.18 -46.28 37.17
CA TYR A 5 -5.09 -45.52 36.32
C TYR A 5 -4.77 -44.00 36.33
N THR A 6 -4.42 -43.45 37.50
CA THR A 6 -4.00 -42.04 37.58
C THR A 6 -2.69 -41.77 36.87
N MET A 7 -1.71 -42.68 36.89
CA MET A 7 -0.47 -42.56 36.13
C MET A 7 -0.69 -42.64 34.61
N VAL A 8 -1.55 -43.56 34.16
CA VAL A 8 -1.87 -43.70 32.74
C VAL A 8 -2.66 -42.49 32.24
N LEU A 9 -3.59 -41.98 33.05
CA LEU A 9 -4.36 -40.77 32.69
C LEU A 9 -3.47 -39.53 32.62
N ALA A 10 -2.50 -39.39 33.53
CA ALA A 10 -1.53 -38.29 33.53
C ALA A 10 -0.57 -38.34 32.33
N ALA A 11 -0.13 -39.56 31.96
CA ALA A 11 0.71 -39.76 30.77
C ALA A 11 -0.05 -39.48 29.46
N ALA A 12 -1.34 -39.84 29.39
CA ALA A 12 -2.19 -39.53 28.24
C ALA A 12 -2.44 -38.02 28.09
N LEU A 13 -2.63 -37.28 29.19
CA LEU A 13 -2.76 -35.81 29.18
C LEU A 13 -1.49 -35.09 28.78
N MET A 14 -0.30 -35.60 29.09
CA MET A 14 0.97 -35.01 28.68
C MET A 14 1.29 -35.23 27.19
N GLY A 15 0.72 -36.24 26.54
CA GLY A 15 0.89 -36.49 25.10
C GLY A 15 0.04 -35.61 24.18
N THR A 16 -0.91 -34.84 24.71
CA THR A 16 -1.79 -33.98 23.90
C THR A 16 -1.26 -32.56 23.67
N PHE A 17 -0.09 -32.22 24.25
CA PHE A 17 0.55 -30.90 24.04
C PHE A 17 1.59 -30.87 22.91
N THR A 18 1.66 -31.86 22.04
CA THR A 18 2.36 -31.73 20.79
C THR A 18 1.50 -30.85 19.89
N SER A 19 1.62 -29.54 20.09
CA SER A 19 1.09 -28.52 19.19
C SER A 19 1.68 -28.79 17.81
N CYS A 20 0.82 -28.94 16.81
CA CYS A 20 1.24 -28.99 15.41
C CYS A 20 1.60 -27.56 14.98
N ASP A 21 2.75 -27.03 15.41
CA ASP A 21 3.23 -25.72 14.98
C ASP A 21 3.37 -25.69 13.45
N ASP A 22 3.85 -26.79 12.84
CA ASP A 22 3.96 -26.92 11.37
C ASP A 22 2.63 -26.84 10.61
N PHE A 23 1.50 -27.16 11.25
CA PHE A 23 0.19 -27.11 10.59
C PHE A 23 -0.34 -25.68 10.46
N LEU A 24 0.07 -24.79 11.37
CA LEU A 24 -0.32 -23.38 11.37
C LEU A 24 0.64 -22.53 10.56
N ASP A 25 1.86 -23.00 10.34
CA ASP A 25 2.89 -22.31 9.53
C ASP A 25 2.72 -22.56 8.01
N TYR A 26 1.48 -22.55 7.54
CA TYR A 26 1.20 -22.62 6.11
C TYR A 26 1.67 -21.34 5.42
N LYS A 27 2.78 -21.43 4.68
CA LYS A 27 3.22 -20.38 3.77
C LYS A 27 2.36 -20.44 2.50
N PRO A 28 1.43 -19.50 2.29
CA PRO A 28 0.59 -19.51 1.09
C PRO A 28 1.48 -19.39 -0.15
N THR A 29 1.39 -20.33 -1.06
CA THR A 29 2.20 -20.37 -2.29
C THR A 29 1.88 -19.26 -3.28
N ALA A 30 0.72 -18.63 -3.12
CA ALA A 30 0.25 -17.52 -3.96
C ALA A 30 0.59 -16.12 -3.41
N VAL A 31 1.12 -16.03 -2.18
CA VAL A 31 1.51 -14.76 -1.56
C VAL A 31 3.03 -14.70 -1.49
N VAL A 32 3.60 -13.64 -2.00
CA VAL A 32 5.04 -13.38 -1.87
C VAL A 32 5.28 -12.94 -0.43
N ASP A 33 6.08 -13.71 0.29
CA ASP A 33 6.57 -13.35 1.62
C ASP A 33 7.31 -12.00 1.57
N GLU A 34 7.20 -11.21 2.60
CA GLU A 34 7.80 -9.88 2.65
C GLU A 34 9.32 -9.94 2.49
N ASP A 35 9.99 -10.86 3.17
CA ASP A 35 11.44 -11.05 3.06
C ASP A 35 11.86 -11.39 1.62
N LYS A 36 11.09 -12.22 0.95
CA LYS A 36 11.31 -12.57 -0.46
C LYS A 36 11.06 -11.36 -1.38
N ALA A 37 10.05 -10.55 -1.09
CA ALA A 37 9.79 -9.33 -1.85
C ALA A 37 10.96 -8.35 -1.71
N PHE A 38 11.46 -8.12 -0.49
CA PHE A 38 12.59 -7.23 -0.24
C PHE A 38 13.92 -7.72 -0.84
N SER A 39 14.09 -9.03 -1.05
CA SER A 39 15.26 -9.59 -1.72
C SER A 39 15.31 -9.31 -3.24
N GLU A 40 14.24 -8.76 -3.82
CA GLU A 40 14.14 -8.45 -5.25
C GLU A 40 13.90 -6.95 -5.50
N PRO A 41 14.90 -6.07 -5.26
CA PRO A 41 14.73 -4.62 -5.26
C PRO A 41 14.20 -4.05 -6.59
N ASP A 42 14.58 -4.60 -7.75
CA ASP A 42 14.07 -4.13 -9.04
C ASP A 42 12.57 -4.38 -9.21
N LYS A 43 12.04 -5.48 -8.67
CA LYS A 43 10.59 -5.74 -8.64
C LYS A 43 9.86 -4.78 -7.71
N MET A 44 10.48 -4.41 -6.60
CA MET A 44 9.91 -3.41 -5.69
C MET A 44 9.85 -2.03 -6.34
N VAL A 45 10.88 -1.64 -7.10
CA VAL A 45 10.88 -0.41 -7.92
C VAL A 45 9.74 -0.46 -8.95
N ASN A 46 9.62 -1.56 -9.68
CA ASN A 46 8.54 -1.74 -10.66
C ASN A 46 7.15 -1.65 -10.01
N SER A 47 6.99 -2.11 -8.77
CA SER A 47 5.73 -1.97 -8.04
C SER A 47 5.39 -0.51 -7.71
N ALA A 48 6.39 0.34 -7.49
CA ALA A 48 6.19 1.77 -7.32
C ALA A 48 5.80 2.46 -8.64
N TYR A 49 6.46 2.10 -9.74
CA TYR A 49 6.10 2.58 -11.09
C TYR A 49 4.67 2.17 -11.49
N ALA A 50 4.25 0.96 -11.14
CA ALA A 50 2.90 0.47 -11.44
C ALA A 50 1.79 1.40 -10.91
N MET A 51 2.07 2.17 -9.86
CA MET A 51 1.13 3.14 -9.31
C MET A 51 0.85 4.33 -10.24
N LEU A 52 1.71 4.61 -11.22
CA LEU A 52 1.44 5.67 -12.20
C LEU A 52 0.29 5.30 -13.15
N GLY A 53 0.11 4.00 -13.42
CA GLY A 53 -0.94 3.48 -14.30
C GLY A 53 -2.11 2.83 -13.56
N ASP A 54 -2.14 2.90 -12.23
CA ASP A 54 -3.22 2.32 -11.44
C ASP A 54 -4.52 3.10 -11.66
N CYS A 55 -5.44 2.50 -12.39
CA CYS A 55 -6.75 3.04 -12.72
C CYS A 55 -7.82 2.06 -12.22
N TRP A 56 -7.92 1.88 -10.91
CA TRP A 56 -8.97 1.05 -10.33
C TRP A 56 -10.35 1.67 -10.61
N TYR A 57 -11.19 0.94 -11.30
CA TYR A 57 -12.60 1.29 -11.55
C TYR A 57 -12.84 2.68 -12.13
N SER A 58 -12.10 3.12 -13.11
CA SER A 58 -12.25 4.45 -13.75
C SER A 58 -11.90 5.65 -12.86
N TYR A 59 -11.30 5.44 -11.70
CA TYR A 59 -10.76 6.50 -10.84
C TYR A 59 -9.23 6.58 -11.03
N PRO A 60 -8.77 7.23 -12.09
CA PRO A 60 -7.34 7.42 -12.27
C PRO A 60 -6.82 8.33 -11.15
N PHE A 61 -5.55 8.17 -10.78
CA PHE A 61 -4.80 9.16 -9.96
C PHE A 61 -4.76 10.54 -10.61
N ASN A 62 -5.70 10.83 -11.48
CA ASN A 62 -5.79 12.05 -12.23
C ASN A 62 -6.47 13.12 -11.39
N LEU A 63 -5.89 14.29 -11.40
CA LEU A 63 -6.47 15.45 -10.75
C LEU A 63 -7.48 16.19 -11.64
N TRP A 64 -7.68 15.74 -12.89
CA TRP A 64 -8.58 16.40 -13.83
C TRP A 64 -10.03 16.54 -13.30
N PRO A 65 -10.63 15.57 -12.58
CA PRO A 65 -11.98 15.79 -12.08
C PRO A 65 -12.06 16.96 -11.10
N TYR A 66 -10.99 17.18 -10.35
CA TYR A 66 -10.93 18.25 -9.35
C TYR A 66 -10.45 19.58 -9.92
N GLY A 67 -9.93 19.60 -11.14
CA GLY A 67 -9.59 20.79 -11.90
C GLY A 67 -10.68 21.14 -12.90
N ASP A 68 -10.86 20.27 -13.90
CA ASP A 68 -11.71 20.54 -15.06
C ASP A 68 -13.21 20.48 -14.73
N LEU A 69 -13.67 19.45 -14.00
CA LEU A 69 -15.08 19.34 -13.61
C LEU A 69 -15.51 20.37 -12.56
N SER A 70 -14.56 20.86 -11.77
CA SER A 70 -14.85 21.86 -10.75
C SER A 70 -14.78 23.29 -11.29
N SER A 71 -14.48 23.44 -12.58
CA SER A 71 -14.46 24.71 -13.30
C SER A 71 -15.67 24.81 -14.25
N ASP A 72 -15.73 25.89 -15.02
CA ASP A 72 -16.72 26.10 -16.09
C ASP A 72 -16.28 25.52 -17.43
N ASP A 73 -15.10 24.89 -17.50
CA ASP A 73 -14.53 24.35 -18.74
C ASP A 73 -15.11 22.98 -19.13
N CYS A 74 -15.64 22.23 -18.16
CA CYS A 74 -16.08 20.86 -18.39
C CYS A 74 -17.32 20.51 -17.56
N LEU A 75 -18.22 19.75 -18.17
CA LEU A 75 -19.36 19.12 -17.51
C LEU A 75 -19.12 17.62 -17.43
N LYS A 76 -19.52 17.00 -16.31
CA LYS A 76 -19.43 15.55 -16.15
C LYS A 76 -20.08 14.78 -17.29
N GLY A 77 -21.18 15.30 -17.84
CA GLY A 77 -21.97 14.61 -18.86
C GLY A 77 -22.71 13.39 -18.29
N GLY A 78 -23.32 12.60 -19.18
CA GLY A 78 -24.13 11.43 -18.80
C GLY A 78 -25.54 11.80 -18.36
N GLY A 79 -26.50 10.94 -18.69
CA GLY A 79 -27.92 11.14 -18.32
C GLY A 79 -28.24 10.38 -17.03
N GLY A 80 -28.44 11.08 -15.94
CA GLY A 80 -29.00 10.53 -14.72
C GLY A 80 -28.09 10.48 -13.49
N THR A 81 -28.62 9.94 -12.43
CA THR A 81 -28.03 9.88 -11.08
C THR A 81 -27.00 8.75 -10.90
N GLY A 82 -26.61 8.08 -11.99
CA GLY A 82 -25.85 6.82 -11.93
C GLY A 82 -24.37 6.95 -11.56
N ASP A 83 -23.81 8.16 -11.52
CA ASP A 83 -22.43 8.39 -11.14
C ASP A 83 -22.35 9.71 -10.38
N THR A 84 -22.89 9.69 -9.19
CA THR A 84 -23.12 10.89 -8.38
C THR A 84 -21.84 11.47 -7.82
N GLY A 85 -20.76 10.69 -7.69
CA GLY A 85 -19.54 11.12 -7.07
C GLY A 85 -18.90 12.33 -7.72
N TYR A 86 -18.63 12.25 -8.99
CA TYR A 86 -18.05 13.37 -9.74
C TYR A 86 -19.05 14.49 -10.05
N HIS A 87 -20.35 14.19 -10.07
CA HIS A 87 -21.35 15.25 -10.14
C HIS A 87 -21.30 16.18 -8.93
N ASP A 88 -21.08 15.64 -7.75
CA ASP A 88 -20.91 16.45 -6.53
C ASP A 88 -19.67 17.34 -6.59
N VAL A 89 -18.59 16.90 -7.27
CA VAL A 89 -17.41 17.72 -7.54
C VAL A 89 -17.74 18.87 -8.49
N GLU A 90 -18.52 18.60 -9.53
CA GLU A 90 -18.96 19.60 -10.51
C GLU A 90 -19.80 20.71 -9.88
N ILE A 91 -20.80 20.35 -9.07
CA ILE A 91 -21.77 21.32 -8.53
C ILE A 91 -21.45 21.83 -7.12
N TRP A 92 -20.43 21.30 -6.45
CA TRP A 92 -19.95 21.67 -5.12
C TRP A 92 -20.98 21.56 -3.97
N SER A 93 -22.17 21.02 -4.23
CA SER A 93 -23.28 21.10 -3.31
C SER A 93 -23.24 20.12 -2.16
N THR A 94 -22.61 18.95 -2.36
CA THR A 94 -22.56 17.86 -1.38
C THR A 94 -21.14 17.33 -1.15
N LEU A 95 -20.13 18.11 -1.57
CA LEU A 95 -18.74 17.75 -1.41
C LEU A 95 -18.33 17.86 0.06
N THR A 96 -17.94 16.74 0.65
CA THR A 96 -17.46 16.65 2.03
C THR A 96 -16.08 16.00 2.06
N SER A 97 -15.33 16.21 3.14
CA SER A 97 -14.01 15.58 3.33
C SER A 97 -14.06 14.03 3.39
N THR A 98 -15.23 13.47 3.64
CA THR A 98 -15.48 12.02 3.69
C THR A 98 -16.11 11.49 2.40
N LYS A 99 -16.13 12.29 1.33
CA LYS A 99 -16.64 11.84 0.03
C LYS A 99 -15.78 10.72 -0.51
N GLY A 100 -16.41 9.63 -0.97
CA GLY A 100 -15.74 8.40 -1.36
C GLY A 100 -14.61 8.59 -2.38
N GLU A 101 -14.80 9.49 -3.35
CA GLU A 101 -13.80 9.79 -4.37
C GLU A 101 -12.56 10.49 -3.79
N LEU A 102 -12.74 11.39 -2.83
CA LEU A 102 -11.63 12.07 -2.14
C LEU A 102 -10.91 11.12 -1.18
N ASP A 103 -11.66 10.29 -0.47
CA ASP A 103 -11.09 9.28 0.42
C ASP A 103 -10.29 8.23 -0.35
N GLU A 104 -10.82 7.76 -1.47
CA GLU A 104 -10.13 6.80 -2.35
C GLU A 104 -8.86 7.40 -2.95
N LEU A 105 -8.87 8.66 -3.40
CA LEU A 105 -7.69 9.35 -3.91
C LEU A 105 -6.60 9.47 -2.82
N TRP A 106 -6.98 9.85 -1.60
CA TRP A 106 -6.09 9.89 -0.44
C TRP A 106 -5.43 8.53 -0.19
N TYR A 107 -6.26 7.49 -0.05
CA TYR A 107 -5.80 6.13 0.20
C TYR A 107 -4.82 5.66 -0.87
N ARG A 108 -5.17 5.83 -2.14
CA ARG A 108 -4.33 5.41 -3.28
C ARG A 108 -3.00 6.14 -3.35
N LEU A 109 -3.00 7.43 -3.15
CA LEU A 109 -1.76 8.21 -3.15
C LEU A 109 -0.84 7.79 -1.99
N TYR A 110 -1.38 7.49 -0.81
CA TYR A 110 -0.57 6.95 0.28
C TYR A 110 -0.15 5.50 0.06
N CYS A 111 -0.93 4.68 -0.62
CA CYS A 111 -0.47 3.38 -1.10
C CYS A 111 0.73 3.51 -2.04
N ALA A 112 0.71 4.51 -2.93
CA ALA A 112 1.84 4.77 -3.82
C ALA A 112 3.09 5.24 -3.05
N VAL A 113 2.94 6.12 -2.08
CA VAL A 113 4.02 6.54 -1.17
C VAL A 113 4.58 5.32 -0.41
N SER A 114 3.73 4.46 0.13
CA SER A 114 4.14 3.24 0.83
C SER A 114 4.95 2.30 -0.07
N ARG A 115 4.52 2.09 -1.33
CA ARG A 115 5.30 1.29 -2.29
C ARG A 115 6.67 1.92 -2.59
N CYS A 116 6.76 3.23 -2.70
CA CYS A 116 8.04 3.92 -2.84
C CYS A 116 8.94 3.71 -1.61
N ASN A 117 8.39 3.83 -0.39
CA ASN A 117 9.17 3.61 0.83
C ASN A 117 9.69 2.18 0.91
N ARG A 118 8.84 1.18 0.63
CA ARG A 118 9.24 -0.22 0.59
C ARG A 118 10.33 -0.49 -0.46
N ALA A 119 10.23 0.11 -1.65
CA ALA A 119 11.24 0.00 -2.68
C ALA A 119 12.58 0.60 -2.22
N LEU A 120 12.57 1.75 -1.53
CA LEU A 120 13.77 2.36 -0.97
C LEU A 120 14.44 1.47 0.08
N VAL A 121 13.65 0.91 1.00
CA VAL A 121 14.18 -0.05 2.01
C VAL A 121 14.81 -1.26 1.33
N SER A 122 14.15 -1.87 0.34
CA SER A 122 14.67 -3.00 -0.42
C SER A 122 15.99 -2.66 -1.14
N LEU A 123 16.07 -1.47 -1.76
CA LEU A 123 17.30 -0.99 -2.41
C LEU A 123 18.43 -0.78 -1.41
N GLN A 124 18.16 -0.21 -0.25
CA GLN A 124 19.15 0.00 0.81
C GLN A 124 19.69 -1.31 1.38
N GLN A 125 18.83 -2.31 1.54
CA GLN A 125 19.21 -3.61 2.11
C GLN A 125 19.89 -4.54 1.10
N ASN A 126 19.40 -4.59 -0.13
CA ASN A 126 19.76 -5.62 -1.10
C ASN A 126 20.20 -5.08 -2.48
N GLY A 127 20.11 -3.76 -2.69
CA GLY A 127 20.36 -3.16 -4.01
C GLY A 127 21.78 -3.42 -4.53
N GLU A 128 22.80 -3.06 -3.76
CA GLU A 128 24.19 -3.20 -4.22
C GLU A 128 24.58 -4.64 -4.50
N SER A 129 24.10 -5.59 -3.70
CA SER A 129 24.41 -7.01 -3.87
C SER A 129 23.71 -7.64 -5.08
N THR A 130 22.53 -7.11 -5.45
CA THR A 130 21.72 -7.68 -6.55
C THR A 130 21.87 -6.95 -7.87
N LEU A 131 21.99 -5.62 -7.84
CA LEU A 131 21.98 -4.76 -9.03
C LEU A 131 23.34 -4.08 -9.29
N GLY A 132 24.21 -4.03 -8.28
CA GLY A 132 25.44 -3.24 -8.29
C GLY A 132 25.20 -1.77 -7.92
N ALA A 133 26.25 -1.08 -7.44
CA ALA A 133 26.17 0.24 -6.82
C ALA A 133 25.58 1.33 -7.74
N GLU A 134 25.99 1.38 -9.00
CA GLU A 134 25.53 2.41 -9.96
C GLU A 134 24.04 2.27 -10.27
N VAL A 135 23.56 1.04 -10.54
CA VAL A 135 22.14 0.79 -10.83
C VAL A 135 21.30 1.06 -9.59
N THR A 136 21.77 0.65 -8.41
CA THR A 136 21.09 0.91 -7.14
C THR A 136 20.86 2.40 -6.92
N LYS A 137 21.92 3.21 -7.12
CA LYS A 137 21.84 4.67 -6.98
C LYS A 137 20.86 5.30 -7.97
N GLN A 138 20.86 4.81 -9.22
CA GLN A 138 19.89 5.25 -10.22
C GLN A 138 18.46 4.91 -9.80
N ARG A 139 18.21 3.67 -9.37
CA ARG A 139 16.87 3.22 -8.91
C ARG A 139 16.40 3.98 -7.67
N GLU A 140 17.28 4.29 -6.74
CA GLU A 140 16.94 5.15 -5.60
C GLU A 140 16.47 6.54 -6.05
N ALA A 141 17.17 7.16 -7.01
CA ALA A 141 16.78 8.45 -7.54
C ALA A 141 15.40 8.41 -8.21
N GLU A 142 15.14 7.37 -9.01
CA GLU A 142 13.85 7.15 -9.66
C GLU A 142 12.72 7.02 -8.64
N VAL A 143 12.90 6.20 -7.60
CA VAL A 143 11.87 5.99 -6.57
C VAL A 143 11.64 7.24 -5.73
N ARG A 144 12.69 8.00 -5.41
CA ARG A 144 12.56 9.30 -4.72
C ARG A 144 11.79 10.32 -5.56
N PHE A 145 12.02 10.32 -6.87
CA PHE A 145 11.25 11.16 -7.81
C PHE A 145 9.76 10.75 -7.83
N LEU A 146 9.45 9.45 -7.93
CA LEU A 146 8.07 8.96 -7.89
C LEU A 146 7.39 9.34 -6.58
N ARG A 147 8.06 9.16 -5.45
CA ARG A 147 7.53 9.55 -4.14
C ARG A 147 7.21 11.06 -4.09
N ALA A 148 8.12 11.88 -4.58
CA ALA A 148 7.89 13.32 -4.65
C ALA A 148 6.68 13.66 -5.54
N HIS A 149 6.50 12.97 -6.66
CA HIS A 149 5.34 13.12 -7.54
C HIS A 149 4.02 12.81 -6.82
N PHE A 150 3.96 11.70 -6.05
CA PHE A 150 2.75 11.35 -5.31
C PHE A 150 2.48 12.32 -4.16
N TYR A 151 3.51 12.76 -3.44
CA TYR A 151 3.37 13.80 -2.42
C TYR A 151 2.94 15.14 -3.00
N PHE A 152 3.40 15.49 -4.19
CA PHE A 152 2.97 16.72 -4.87
C PHE A 152 1.46 16.69 -5.16
N LYS A 153 0.93 15.55 -5.62
CA LYS A 153 -0.51 15.37 -5.81
C LYS A 153 -1.28 15.48 -4.49
N LEU A 154 -0.80 14.83 -3.43
CA LEU A 154 -1.37 14.94 -2.09
C LEU A 154 -1.39 16.41 -1.61
N LEU A 155 -0.30 17.13 -1.79
CA LEU A 155 -0.18 18.51 -1.37
C LEU A 155 -1.15 19.45 -2.10
N ILE A 156 -1.33 19.25 -3.40
CA ILE A 156 -2.29 20.03 -4.21
C ILE A 156 -3.70 19.82 -3.70
N MET A 157 -4.07 18.58 -3.42
CA MET A 157 -5.44 18.22 -3.06
C MET A 157 -5.79 18.52 -1.60
N TYR A 158 -4.87 18.19 -0.67
CA TYR A 158 -5.19 18.17 0.77
C TYR A 158 -4.40 19.18 1.59
N ARG A 159 -3.41 19.85 1.02
CA ARG A 159 -2.56 20.90 1.62
C ARG A 159 -1.72 20.41 2.80
N GLN A 160 -2.34 20.21 3.97
CA GLN A 160 -1.64 19.71 5.16
C GLN A 160 -1.70 18.18 5.16
N ILE A 161 -0.57 17.55 4.91
CA ILE A 161 -0.44 16.11 4.77
C ILE A 161 0.66 15.56 5.68
N PRO A 162 0.50 14.38 6.27
CA PRO A 162 1.56 13.72 7.02
C PRO A 162 2.71 13.32 6.09
N TRP A 163 3.94 13.53 6.57
CA TRP A 163 5.13 13.04 5.91
C TRP A 163 5.50 11.67 6.46
N ILE A 164 5.53 10.66 5.60
CA ILE A 164 5.88 9.27 5.91
C ILE A 164 6.98 8.86 4.93
N ASP A 165 8.20 8.67 5.43
CA ASP A 165 9.32 8.21 4.62
C ASP A 165 9.72 6.77 4.98
N GLU A 166 10.80 6.28 4.36
CA GLU A 166 11.32 4.94 4.60
C GLU A 166 11.72 4.70 6.05
N LYS A 167 12.15 5.72 6.78
CA LYS A 167 12.55 5.62 8.19
C LYS A 167 11.35 5.43 9.11
N VAL A 168 10.27 6.17 8.87
CA VAL A 168 9.00 5.99 9.60
C VAL A 168 8.41 4.63 9.29
N TYR A 169 8.54 4.16 8.04
CA TYR A 169 8.05 2.85 7.64
C TYR A 169 8.79 1.70 8.34
N GLU A 170 10.10 1.82 8.56
CA GLU A 170 10.90 0.81 9.27
C GLU A 170 10.67 0.81 10.79
N ASP A 171 10.24 1.94 11.34
CA ASP A 171 9.95 2.07 12.78
C ASP A 171 8.58 1.47 13.11
N LYS A 172 8.57 0.16 13.38
CA LYS A 172 7.36 -0.60 13.78
C LYS A 172 6.84 -0.23 15.17
N THR A 173 7.44 0.75 15.84
CA THR A 173 7.02 1.19 17.19
C THR A 173 5.89 2.21 17.15
N THR A 174 5.50 2.66 15.97
CA THR A 174 4.46 3.68 15.76
C THR A 174 3.07 3.10 15.43
N GLU A 175 2.86 1.78 15.61
CA GLU A 175 1.54 1.15 15.51
C GLU A 175 0.72 1.32 16.80
#